data_dd7709566758ae9ddee9754a1cb67b45
#
_entry.id   dd7709566758ae9ddee9754a1cb67b45
#
_cell.length_a   1.000
_cell.length_b   1.000
_cell.length_c   1.000
_cell.angle_alpha   90.00
_cell.angle_beta   90.00
_cell.angle_gamma   90.00
#
_symmetry.space_group_name_H-M   'P 1'
#
loop_
_entity.id
_entity.type
_entity.pdbx_description
1 polymer ?
#
loop_
_entity_poly.entity_id
_entity_poly.type
_entity_poly.pdbx_seq_one_letter_code
_entity_poly.pdbx_strand_id
1 'polypeptide(L)'
;LFRSRPPNSLLDFAQRHHVTLKRLGVDFHYKKENGHNQAWWFCNTSDELYPYPNLQGDFQIQNASGVLALLQYQTRFKIDRDAITKGLQAVQHSGRLQTLKLNNQAWLFDVAHNPQAAQALAEFLSQTPSTKRLAIFSAMADKDMQPMVMAIKPYVEDWVLVDLDIERAASLADLQEVLRWCRIP
;
A
#
# COMPACT_ATOMS: atom_id res chain seq x y z
N LEU A 1 3.73 -13.49 2.03
CA LEU A 1 4.53 -12.99 0.92
C LEU A 1 5.51 -11.96 1.44
N PHE A 2 6.79 -12.24 1.30
CA PHE A 2 7.83 -11.43 1.91
C PHE A 2 8.77 -10.92 0.83
N ARG A 3 9.39 -9.78 1.11
CA ARG A 3 10.54 -9.29 0.34
C ARG A 3 11.65 -10.34 0.34
N SER A 4 12.65 -10.19 -0.51
CA SER A 4 13.78 -11.13 -0.68
C SER A 4 14.49 -11.51 0.63
N ARG A 5 14.36 -10.70 1.69
CA ARG A 5 14.97 -10.94 3.02
C ARG A 5 13.89 -10.91 4.11
N PRO A 6 13.15 -12.00 4.34
CA PRO A 6 12.25 -12.10 5.46
C PRO A 6 13.04 -12.18 6.79
N PRO A 7 12.41 -11.82 7.92
CA PRO A 7 13.02 -12.02 9.25
C PRO A 7 13.40 -13.49 9.48
N ASN A 8 14.52 -13.73 10.16
CA ASN A 8 14.96 -15.10 10.47
C ASN A 8 13.90 -15.91 11.21
N SER A 9 13.17 -15.29 12.13
CA SER A 9 12.06 -15.93 12.86
C SER A 9 11.00 -16.53 11.93
N LEU A 10 10.76 -15.92 10.77
CA LEU A 10 9.83 -16.43 9.77
C LEU A 10 10.43 -17.62 8.99
N LEU A 11 11.72 -17.54 8.65
CA LEU A 11 12.42 -18.65 8.01
C LEU A 11 12.43 -19.88 8.92
N ASP A 12 12.76 -19.68 10.20
CA ASP A 12 12.78 -20.72 11.22
C ASP A 12 11.38 -21.33 11.44
N PHE A 13 10.34 -20.49 11.43
CA PHE A 13 8.96 -20.95 11.51
C PHE A 13 8.59 -21.82 10.31
N ALA A 14 8.86 -21.34 9.10
CA ALA A 14 8.55 -22.07 7.88
C ALA A 14 9.27 -23.42 7.83
N GLN A 15 10.54 -23.47 8.24
CA GLN A 15 11.32 -24.69 8.30
C GLN A 15 10.76 -25.67 9.33
N ARG A 16 10.49 -25.21 10.57
CA ARG A 16 9.97 -26.06 11.66
C ARG A 16 8.60 -26.66 11.34
N HIS A 17 7.77 -25.91 10.63
CA HIS A 17 6.41 -26.34 10.31
C HIS A 17 6.25 -26.89 8.89
N HIS A 18 7.36 -27.10 8.17
CA HIS A 18 7.38 -27.59 6.78
C HIS A 18 6.48 -26.78 5.84
N VAL A 19 6.43 -25.44 6.04
CA VAL A 19 5.63 -24.53 5.23
C VAL A 19 6.44 -24.07 4.01
N THR A 20 5.89 -24.23 2.82
CA THR A 20 6.52 -23.73 1.60
C THR A 20 6.51 -22.20 1.58
N LEU A 21 7.69 -21.61 1.58
CA LEU A 21 7.85 -20.16 1.54
C LEU A 21 8.15 -19.72 0.10
N LYS A 22 7.42 -18.72 -0.39
CA LYS A 22 7.68 -18.07 -1.68
C LYS A 22 8.03 -16.61 -1.46
N ARG A 23 9.13 -16.18 -2.04
CA ARG A 23 9.74 -14.88 -1.79
C ARG A 23 9.82 -14.07 -3.07
N LEU A 24 9.29 -12.87 -3.02
CA LEU A 24 9.48 -11.89 -4.09
C LEU A 24 10.97 -11.56 -4.25
N GLY A 25 11.45 -11.54 -5.49
CA GLY A 25 12.86 -11.30 -5.80
C GLY A 25 13.75 -12.54 -5.73
N VAL A 26 13.19 -13.71 -5.36
CA VAL A 26 13.89 -15.00 -5.30
C VAL A 26 13.11 -16.07 -6.05
N ASP A 27 11.88 -16.33 -5.63
CA ASP A 27 11.06 -17.41 -6.18
C ASP A 27 10.10 -16.90 -7.28
N PHE A 28 9.78 -15.63 -7.28
CA PHE A 28 9.02 -14.93 -8.32
C PHE A 28 9.40 -13.45 -8.37
N HIS A 29 9.11 -12.81 -9.52
CA HIS A 29 9.40 -11.41 -9.77
C HIS A 29 8.22 -10.72 -10.45
N TYR A 30 8.25 -9.41 -10.50
CA TYR A 30 7.38 -8.64 -11.38
C TYR A 30 8.19 -7.55 -12.10
N LYS A 31 7.71 -7.17 -13.27
CA LYS A 31 8.31 -6.11 -14.07
C LYS A 31 7.20 -5.28 -14.70
N LYS A 32 7.28 -3.95 -14.56
CA LYS A 32 6.39 -3.05 -15.30
C LYS A 32 6.73 -3.09 -16.77
N GLU A 33 5.73 -3.08 -17.63
CA GLU A 33 5.97 -2.92 -19.05
C GLU A 33 6.31 -1.47 -19.38
N ASN A 34 7.34 -1.28 -20.17
CA ASN A 34 7.72 0.04 -20.66
C ASN A 34 6.81 0.40 -21.83
N GLY A 35 5.78 1.23 -21.61
CA GLY A 35 4.87 1.68 -22.66
C GLY A 35 3.56 2.24 -22.12
N HIS A 36 2.67 2.68 -23.01
CA HIS A 36 1.38 3.30 -22.64
C HIS A 36 0.30 2.31 -22.16
N ASN A 37 0.58 1.02 -22.11
CA ASN A 37 -0.43 -0.04 -21.93
C ASN A 37 -0.63 -0.45 -20.48
N GLN A 38 -0.39 0.35 -19.48
CA GLN A 38 -0.69 0.02 -18.06
C GLN A 38 -0.72 -1.51 -17.77
N ALA A 39 0.35 -2.21 -18.16
CA ALA A 39 0.50 -3.65 -18.02
C ALA A 39 1.80 -3.99 -17.28
N TRP A 40 1.85 -5.17 -16.71
CA TRP A 40 3.01 -5.65 -15.98
C TRP A 40 3.20 -7.15 -16.15
N TRP A 41 4.45 -7.59 -16.11
CA TRP A 41 4.82 -8.98 -16.21
C TRP A 41 4.90 -9.61 -14.83
N PHE A 42 4.24 -10.73 -14.66
CA PHE A 42 4.48 -11.66 -13.56
C PHE A 42 5.45 -12.74 -14.04
N CYS A 43 6.62 -12.82 -13.42
CA CYS A 43 7.72 -13.67 -13.84
C CYS A 43 7.96 -14.76 -12.78
N ASN A 44 7.76 -16.01 -13.16
CA ASN A 44 8.03 -17.19 -12.36
C ASN A 44 8.60 -18.28 -13.29
N THR A 45 7.97 -19.44 -13.41
CA THR A 45 8.32 -20.49 -14.37
C THR A 45 8.00 -20.12 -15.82
N SER A 46 7.01 -19.23 -16.00
CA SER A 46 6.67 -18.58 -17.26
C SER A 46 6.39 -17.11 -17.02
N ASP A 47 6.66 -16.27 -18.02
CA ASP A 47 6.35 -14.84 -17.97
C ASP A 47 4.92 -14.62 -18.48
N GLU A 48 4.09 -14.01 -17.66
CA GLU A 48 2.70 -13.71 -17.97
C GLU A 48 2.41 -12.22 -17.86
N LEU A 49 1.81 -11.64 -18.89
CA LEU A 49 1.43 -10.23 -18.93
C LEU A 49 0.02 -10.04 -18.40
N TYR A 50 -0.14 -9.11 -17.43
CA TYR A 50 -1.42 -8.77 -16.83
C TYR A 50 -1.68 -7.26 -16.90
N PRO A 51 -2.96 -6.82 -16.90
CA PRO A 51 -3.29 -5.42 -16.74
C PRO A 51 -2.95 -4.96 -15.31
N TYR A 52 -2.77 -3.65 -15.12
CA TYR A 52 -2.63 -3.09 -13.79
C TYR A 52 -3.90 -3.38 -12.95
N PRO A 53 -3.73 -3.65 -11.65
CA PRO A 53 -4.86 -3.72 -10.75
C PRO A 53 -5.60 -2.38 -10.71
N ASN A 54 -6.92 -2.42 -10.54
CA ASN A 54 -7.74 -1.21 -10.38
C ASN A 54 -7.55 -0.54 -9.01
N LEU A 55 -6.34 -0.62 -8.46
CA LEU A 55 -5.90 0.05 -7.24
C LEU A 55 -4.72 0.94 -7.57
N GLN A 56 -4.73 2.16 -7.07
CA GLN A 56 -3.68 3.13 -7.36
C GLN A 56 -2.40 2.85 -6.56
N GLY A 57 -1.27 3.25 -7.14
CA GLY A 57 0.06 3.13 -6.54
C GLY A 57 0.84 1.90 -6.99
N ASP A 58 2.10 2.11 -7.26
CA ASP A 58 3.02 1.09 -7.81
C ASP A 58 3.17 -0.14 -6.93
N PHE A 59 3.06 0.04 -5.60
CA PHE A 59 3.10 -1.07 -4.65
C PHE A 59 1.95 -2.07 -4.82
N GLN A 60 0.87 -1.69 -5.53
CA GLN A 60 -0.25 -2.60 -5.80
C GLN A 60 0.13 -3.67 -6.83
N ILE A 61 1.07 -3.40 -7.73
CA ILE A 61 1.62 -4.44 -8.62
C ILE A 61 2.39 -5.47 -7.80
N GLN A 62 3.18 -5.02 -6.82
CA GLN A 62 3.85 -5.91 -5.88
C GLN A 62 2.85 -6.77 -5.10
N ASN A 63 1.77 -6.18 -4.60
CA ASN A 63 0.72 -6.92 -3.90
C ASN A 63 0.04 -7.94 -4.82
N ALA A 64 -0.29 -7.53 -6.04
CA ALA A 64 -0.88 -8.41 -7.06
C ALA A 64 0.06 -9.58 -7.41
N SER A 65 1.37 -9.32 -7.58
CA SER A 65 2.34 -10.39 -7.86
C SER A 65 2.36 -11.44 -6.74
N GLY A 66 2.18 -10.98 -5.51
CA GLY A 66 2.05 -11.85 -4.37
C GLY A 66 0.79 -12.72 -4.39
N VAL A 67 -0.33 -12.14 -4.76
CA VAL A 67 -1.58 -12.89 -4.94
C VAL A 67 -1.43 -13.94 -6.04
N LEU A 68 -0.85 -13.56 -7.19
CA LEU A 68 -0.61 -14.51 -8.29
C LEU A 68 0.29 -15.67 -7.87
N ALA A 69 1.37 -15.37 -7.12
CA ALA A 69 2.24 -16.43 -6.59
C ALA A 69 1.48 -17.39 -5.66
N LEU A 70 0.54 -16.91 -4.84
CA LEU A 70 -0.30 -17.78 -4.01
C LEU A 70 -1.29 -18.60 -4.85
N LEU A 71 -1.92 -17.99 -5.85
CA LEU A 71 -2.88 -18.69 -6.70
C LEU A 71 -2.28 -19.87 -7.45
N GLN A 72 -0.99 -19.84 -7.77
CA GLN A 72 -0.29 -20.97 -8.39
C GLN A 72 -0.16 -22.21 -7.48
N TYR A 73 -0.24 -22.03 -6.17
CA TYR A 73 -0.10 -23.13 -5.19
C TYR A 73 -1.43 -23.63 -4.63
N GLN A 74 -2.51 -22.88 -4.82
CA GLN A 74 -3.82 -23.36 -4.43
C GLN A 74 -4.32 -24.39 -5.46
N THR A 75 -4.84 -25.51 -4.98
CA THR A 75 -5.36 -26.60 -5.81
C THR A 75 -6.88 -26.75 -5.70
N ARG A 76 -7.50 -25.95 -4.83
CA ARG A 76 -8.92 -26.10 -4.47
C ARG A 76 -9.86 -25.57 -5.57
N PHE A 77 -9.40 -24.59 -6.34
CA PHE A 77 -10.19 -23.94 -7.37
C PHE A 77 -9.39 -23.91 -8.68
N LYS A 78 -10.07 -24.14 -9.79
CA LYS A 78 -9.49 -23.90 -11.11
C LYS A 78 -9.67 -22.43 -11.45
N ILE A 79 -8.59 -21.67 -11.43
CA ILE A 79 -8.57 -20.24 -11.73
C ILE A 79 -7.80 -20.06 -13.02
N ASP A 80 -8.46 -19.59 -14.06
CA ASP A 80 -7.86 -19.30 -15.34
C ASP A 80 -7.36 -17.84 -15.41
N ARG A 81 -6.63 -17.53 -16.46
CA ARG A 81 -6.06 -16.20 -16.70
C ARG A 81 -7.14 -15.13 -16.84
N ASP A 82 -8.28 -15.45 -17.44
CA ASP A 82 -9.37 -14.50 -17.62
C ASP A 82 -10.00 -14.12 -16.29
N ALA A 83 -10.18 -15.08 -15.39
CA ALA A 83 -10.65 -14.81 -14.03
C ALA A 83 -9.68 -13.91 -13.25
N ILE A 84 -8.36 -14.16 -13.37
CA ILE A 84 -7.33 -13.31 -12.76
C ILE A 84 -7.41 -11.89 -13.33
N THR A 85 -7.44 -11.76 -14.66
CA THR A 85 -7.53 -10.46 -15.36
C THR A 85 -8.74 -9.66 -14.89
N LYS A 86 -9.92 -10.28 -14.88
CA LYS A 86 -11.16 -9.66 -14.40
C LYS A 86 -11.07 -9.26 -12.92
N GLY A 87 -10.48 -10.12 -12.09
CA GLY A 87 -10.26 -9.83 -10.67
C GLY A 87 -9.35 -8.62 -10.45
N LEU A 88 -8.24 -8.52 -11.19
CA LEU A 88 -7.34 -7.38 -11.12
C LEU A 88 -8.02 -6.07 -11.54
N GLN A 89 -8.83 -6.11 -12.59
CA GLN A 89 -9.53 -4.93 -13.12
C GLN A 89 -10.75 -4.52 -12.29
N ALA A 90 -11.37 -5.48 -11.58
CA ALA A 90 -12.55 -5.23 -10.77
C ALA A 90 -12.24 -4.92 -9.30
N VAL A 91 -11.02 -5.17 -8.83
CA VAL A 91 -10.68 -4.98 -7.41
C VAL A 91 -10.89 -3.54 -6.97
N GLN A 92 -11.57 -3.38 -5.84
CA GLN A 92 -11.79 -2.11 -5.15
C GLN A 92 -11.48 -2.29 -3.67
N HIS A 93 -10.85 -1.31 -3.06
CA HIS A 93 -10.57 -1.33 -1.64
C HIS A 93 -10.63 0.10 -1.08
N SER A 94 -11.61 0.33 -0.21
CA SER A 94 -11.78 1.65 0.42
C SER A 94 -10.54 2.06 1.20
N GLY A 95 -10.17 3.34 1.09
CA GLY A 95 -9.03 3.89 1.81
C GLY A 95 -7.66 3.38 1.34
N ARG A 96 -7.54 2.90 0.10
CA ARG A 96 -6.25 2.56 -0.51
C ARG A 96 -5.97 3.48 -1.70
N LEU A 97 -5.35 4.63 -1.43
CA LEU A 97 -5.17 5.73 -2.39
C LEU A 97 -6.48 6.03 -3.17
N GLN A 98 -7.60 5.90 -2.46
CA GLN A 98 -8.93 6.07 -3.06
C GLN A 98 -9.20 7.54 -3.33
N THR A 99 -9.32 7.89 -4.60
CA THR A 99 -9.64 9.25 -5.01
C THR A 99 -11.13 9.39 -5.30
N LEU A 100 -11.78 10.37 -4.68
CA LEU A 100 -13.16 10.75 -4.92
C LEU A 100 -13.23 12.23 -5.29
N LYS A 101 -14.19 12.60 -6.12
CA LYS A 101 -14.49 13.99 -6.44
C LYS A 101 -15.81 14.39 -5.78
N LEU A 102 -15.75 15.27 -4.78
CA LEU A 102 -16.91 15.77 -4.06
C LEU A 102 -16.90 17.31 -4.12
N ASN A 103 -18.00 17.92 -4.51
CA ASN A 103 -18.16 19.39 -4.58
C ASN A 103 -17.01 20.10 -5.34
N ASN A 104 -16.60 19.56 -6.48
CA ASN A 104 -15.46 20.03 -7.28
C ASN A 104 -14.07 19.94 -6.62
N GLN A 105 -13.97 19.33 -5.44
CA GLN A 105 -12.72 19.05 -4.76
C GLN A 105 -12.31 17.60 -4.93
N ALA A 106 -11.01 17.35 -5.11
CA ALA A 106 -10.46 16.00 -5.10
C ALA A 106 -10.15 15.60 -3.66
N TRP A 107 -10.66 14.45 -3.26
CA TRP A 107 -10.41 13.84 -1.96
C TRP A 107 -9.60 12.57 -2.16
N LEU A 108 -8.53 12.45 -1.42
CA LEU A 108 -7.73 11.22 -1.35
C LEU A 108 -7.88 10.59 0.02
N PHE A 109 -8.32 9.34 0.06
CA PHE A 109 -8.44 8.55 1.28
C PHE A 109 -7.39 7.45 1.28
N ASP A 110 -6.61 7.39 2.35
CA ASP A 110 -5.64 6.32 2.56
C ASP A 110 -5.58 5.91 4.04
N VAL A 111 -5.39 4.63 4.30
CA VAL A 111 -5.28 4.04 5.63
C VAL A 111 -3.84 3.72 6.01
N ALA A 112 -2.89 4.48 5.52
CA ALA A 112 -1.49 4.39 5.93
C ALA A 112 -1.39 4.50 7.45
N HIS A 113 -0.88 3.46 8.10
CA HIS A 113 -0.85 3.34 9.56
C HIS A 113 0.52 2.89 10.10
N ASN A 114 1.54 2.99 9.28
CA ASN A 114 2.94 2.74 9.63
C ASN A 114 3.86 3.55 8.70
N PRO A 115 5.13 3.74 9.07
CA PRO A 115 6.07 4.57 8.29
C PRO A 115 6.23 4.12 6.84
N GLN A 116 6.21 2.82 6.58
CA GLN A 116 6.36 2.29 5.23
C GLN A 116 5.15 2.60 4.34
N ALA A 117 3.94 2.51 4.88
CA ALA A 117 2.73 2.89 4.15
C ALA A 117 2.66 4.40 3.92
N ALA A 118 3.08 5.20 4.91
CA ALA A 118 3.19 6.65 4.75
C ALA A 118 4.22 7.05 3.67
N GLN A 119 5.32 6.32 3.55
CA GLN A 119 6.29 6.53 2.47
C GLN A 119 5.69 6.23 1.09
N ALA A 120 4.91 5.17 0.96
CA ALA A 120 4.21 4.85 -0.29
C ALA A 120 3.15 5.90 -0.66
N LEU A 121 2.43 6.44 0.34
CA LEU A 121 1.53 7.57 0.15
C LEU A 121 2.30 8.83 -0.29
N ALA A 122 3.43 9.14 0.34
CA ALA A 122 4.29 10.26 -0.04
C ALA A 122 4.79 10.15 -1.49
N GLU A 123 5.21 8.96 -1.90
CA GLU A 123 5.60 8.69 -3.28
C GLU A 123 4.45 8.96 -4.27
N PHE A 124 3.24 8.50 -3.96
CA PHE A 124 2.05 8.81 -4.75
C PHE A 124 1.76 10.31 -4.81
N LEU A 125 1.81 11.00 -3.66
CA LEU A 125 1.59 12.45 -3.60
C LEU A 125 2.62 13.24 -4.40
N SER A 126 3.87 12.79 -4.45
CA SER A 126 4.94 13.43 -5.24
C SER A 126 4.69 13.39 -6.73
N GLN A 127 3.99 12.38 -7.21
CA GLN A 127 3.65 12.16 -8.62
C GLN A 127 2.30 12.78 -9.03
N THR A 128 1.52 13.22 -8.05
CA THR A 128 0.17 13.76 -8.27
C THR A 128 0.22 15.30 -8.19
N PRO A 129 0.02 16.04 -9.29
CA PRO A 129 0.01 17.49 -9.24
C PRO A 129 -1.11 18.04 -8.34
N SER A 130 -0.79 19.03 -7.53
CA SER A 130 -1.77 19.78 -6.73
C SER A 130 -1.24 21.17 -6.42
N THR A 131 -2.14 22.16 -6.37
CA THR A 131 -1.80 23.53 -5.98
C THR A 131 -1.75 23.72 -4.49
N LYS A 132 -2.57 22.97 -3.74
CA LYS A 132 -2.64 22.99 -2.29
C LYS A 132 -3.26 21.68 -1.78
N ARG A 133 -2.73 21.16 -0.68
CA ARG A 133 -3.29 19.98 0.01
C ARG A 133 -3.51 20.26 1.48
N LEU A 134 -4.68 19.90 1.93
CA LEU A 134 -5.07 19.84 3.34
C LEU A 134 -5.07 18.37 3.77
N ALA A 135 -4.32 18.01 4.79
CA ALA A 135 -4.42 16.70 5.42
C ALA A 135 -5.41 16.72 6.57
N ILE A 136 -6.34 15.79 6.57
CA ILE A 136 -7.17 15.46 7.73
C ILE A 136 -6.53 14.21 8.34
N PHE A 137 -5.99 14.33 9.55
CA PHE A 137 -5.13 13.32 10.13
C PHE A 137 -5.62 12.86 11.51
N SER A 138 -5.62 11.56 11.67
CA SER A 138 -5.72 10.88 12.95
C SER A 138 -4.93 9.57 12.89
N ALA A 139 -4.62 8.98 14.06
CA ALA A 139 -3.91 7.71 14.14
C ALA A 139 -4.26 6.96 15.43
N MET A 140 -3.92 5.68 15.49
CA MET A 140 -3.97 4.92 16.74
C MET A 140 -2.76 5.26 17.61
N ALA A 141 -2.94 5.29 18.94
CA ALA A 141 -1.91 5.68 19.90
C ALA A 141 -0.67 4.77 19.87
N ASP A 142 -0.84 3.51 19.47
CA ASP A 142 0.25 2.53 19.35
C ASP A 142 1.09 2.67 18.07
N LYS A 143 0.83 3.66 17.23
CA LYS A 143 1.54 3.85 15.96
C LYS A 143 2.71 4.84 16.09
N ASP A 144 3.74 4.57 15.33
CA ASP A 144 4.88 5.46 15.18
C ASP A 144 4.50 6.63 14.24
N MET A 145 3.82 7.62 14.80
CA MET A 145 3.20 8.72 14.04
C MET A 145 4.22 9.70 13.46
N GLN A 146 5.32 9.93 14.18
CA GLN A 146 6.32 10.92 13.80
C GLN A 146 6.95 10.66 12.43
N PRO A 147 7.51 9.47 12.11
CA PRO A 147 8.03 9.19 10.78
C PRO A 147 6.93 9.15 9.71
N MET A 148 5.67 8.82 10.07
CA MET A 148 4.56 8.91 9.16
C MET A 148 4.28 10.35 8.73
N VAL A 149 4.16 11.27 9.68
CA VAL A 149 3.96 12.70 9.42
C VAL A 149 5.14 13.28 8.63
N MET A 150 6.37 12.95 9.02
CA MET A 150 7.57 13.41 8.32
C MET A 150 7.62 12.98 6.86
N ALA A 151 7.14 11.79 6.54
CA ALA A 151 7.11 11.29 5.16
C ALA A 151 6.16 12.10 4.26
N ILE A 152 4.97 12.48 4.76
CA ILE A 152 3.93 13.16 3.98
C ILE A 152 4.00 14.70 4.07
N LYS A 153 4.65 15.25 5.11
CA LYS A 153 4.80 16.69 5.33
C LYS A 153 5.24 17.49 4.09
N PRO A 154 6.20 17.05 3.26
CA PRO A 154 6.63 17.81 2.08
C PRO A 154 5.55 18.05 1.03
N TYR A 155 4.42 17.36 1.13
CA TYR A 155 3.34 17.35 0.15
C TYR A 155 2.03 17.90 0.69
N VAL A 156 2.03 18.47 1.90
CA VAL A 156 0.83 18.97 2.60
C VAL A 156 1.12 20.34 3.17
N GLU A 157 0.28 21.31 2.89
CA GLU A 157 0.41 22.68 3.35
C GLU A 157 -0.35 22.93 4.66
N ASP A 158 -1.52 22.34 4.82
CA ASP A 158 -2.35 22.54 6.01
C ASP A 158 -2.74 21.18 6.63
N TRP A 159 -2.93 21.19 7.96
CA TRP A 159 -3.28 20.02 8.73
C TRP A 159 -4.50 20.26 9.60
N VAL A 160 -5.43 19.34 9.57
CA VAL A 160 -6.57 19.27 10.48
C VAL A 160 -6.44 17.96 11.26
N LEU A 161 -6.40 18.06 12.59
CA LEU A 161 -6.37 16.89 13.47
C LEU A 161 -7.79 16.51 13.85
N VAL A 162 -8.06 15.21 13.83
CA VAL A 162 -9.37 14.66 14.20
C VAL A 162 -9.22 13.76 15.40
N ASP A 163 -10.00 14.04 16.41
CA ASP A 163 -10.19 13.14 17.56
C ASP A 163 -11.18 12.05 17.18
N LEU A 164 -10.79 10.80 17.33
CA LEU A 164 -11.65 9.66 17.05
C LEU A 164 -12.18 9.10 18.37
N ASP A 165 -13.48 9.00 18.49
CA ASP A 165 -14.14 8.42 19.67
C ASP A 165 -14.00 6.89 19.70
N ILE A 166 -12.78 6.42 19.82
CA ILE A 166 -12.43 5.00 19.97
C ILE A 166 -11.26 4.84 20.95
N GLU A 167 -11.31 3.83 21.80
CA GLU A 167 -10.36 3.61 22.90
C GLU A 167 -8.88 3.61 22.47
N ARG A 168 -8.58 3.13 21.25
CA ARG A 168 -7.21 3.02 20.74
C ARG A 168 -6.72 4.26 20.00
N ALA A 169 -7.53 5.29 19.83
CA ALA A 169 -7.12 6.50 19.13
C ALA A 169 -6.04 7.26 19.92
N ALA A 170 -5.11 7.88 19.19
CA ALA A 170 -4.25 8.89 19.79
C ALA A 170 -5.10 10.11 20.19
N SER A 171 -4.84 10.67 21.36
CA SER A 171 -5.52 11.88 21.80
C SER A 171 -5.14 13.08 20.92
N LEU A 172 -6.00 14.10 20.90
CA LEU A 172 -5.69 15.34 20.20
C LEU A 172 -4.37 15.96 20.69
N ALA A 173 -4.06 15.82 21.99
CA ALA A 173 -2.81 16.30 22.58
C ALA A 173 -1.58 15.57 22.00
N ASP A 174 -1.66 14.25 21.88
CA ASP A 174 -0.57 13.44 21.29
C ASP A 174 -0.36 13.80 19.81
N LEU A 175 -1.44 13.94 19.05
CA LEU A 175 -1.41 14.35 17.65
C LEU A 175 -0.76 15.74 17.48
N GLN A 176 -1.12 16.70 18.33
CA GLN A 176 -0.54 18.05 18.34
C GLN A 176 0.93 18.03 18.71
N GLU A 177 1.34 17.19 19.67
CA GLU A 177 2.75 17.03 20.04
C GLU A 177 3.59 16.52 18.87
N VAL A 178 3.08 15.52 18.15
CA VAL A 178 3.74 15.00 16.94
C VAL A 178 3.90 16.08 15.87
N LEU A 179 2.85 16.90 15.60
CA LEU A 179 2.97 17.98 14.61
C LEU A 179 3.99 19.03 15.06
N ARG A 180 3.99 19.44 16.33
CA ARG A 180 4.99 20.38 16.88
C ARG A 180 6.40 19.83 16.73
N TRP A 181 6.61 18.57 17.06
CA TRP A 181 7.90 17.91 16.89
C TRP A 181 8.34 17.89 15.42
N CYS A 182 7.42 17.67 14.50
CA CYS A 182 7.65 17.73 13.05
C CYS A 182 7.79 19.17 12.52
N ARG A 183 7.72 20.21 13.38
CA ARG A 183 7.76 21.64 13.01
C ARG A 183 6.66 21.99 11.99
N ILE A 184 5.47 21.55 12.26
CA ILE A 184 4.24 21.91 11.56
C ILE A 184 3.48 22.88 12.49
N PRO A 185 3.11 24.07 12.00
CA PRO A 185 2.45 25.10 12.82
C PRO A 185 1.07 24.70 13.32
#